data_74cb1a29795d16dbe2f61937581dba00
#
_entry.id   74cb1a29795d16dbe2f61937581dba00
#
_cell.length_a   1.000
_cell.length_b   1.000
_cell.length_c   1.000
_cell.angle_alpha   90.00
_cell.angle_beta   90.00
_cell.angle_gamma   90.00
#
_symmetry.space_group_name_H-M   'P 1'
#
loop_
_entity.id
_entity.type
_entity.pdbx_description
1 polymer ?
#
loop_
_entity_poly.entity_id
_entity_poly.type
_entity_poly.pdbx_seq_one_letter_code
_entity_poly.pdbx_strand_id
1 'polypeptide(L)'
;MQKAQPKIYVVEDNPVYQTLVLKQLENITQDIRVFSTGENFLAELTCRPDLIILDYNLDGCINGYDVLKELKKLTYTSPVIFFSSNLEISVTSSILKLGVVEYIEKTIFTLPRLKTSITHILESSMGADVDTNKHEW
;
A
#
# COMPACT_ATOMS: atom_id res chain seq x y z
N MET A 1 4.05 -0.61 -27.76
CA MET A 1 3.63 -1.58 -26.78
C MET A 1 3.10 -0.93 -25.52
N GLN A 2 2.01 -1.41 -25.06
CA GLN A 2 1.33 -0.79 -23.95
C GLN A 2 1.67 -1.49 -22.64
N LYS A 3 2.03 -0.71 -21.65
CA LYS A 3 2.29 -1.27 -20.34
C LYS A 3 0.98 -1.60 -19.64
N ALA A 4 0.99 -2.69 -18.91
CA ALA A 4 -0.12 -3.00 -18.03
C ALA A 4 -0.19 -1.92 -16.96
N GLN A 5 -1.40 -1.61 -16.52
CA GLN A 5 -1.57 -0.68 -15.43
C GLN A 5 -1.10 -1.31 -14.13
N PRO A 6 -0.54 -0.52 -13.23
CA PRO A 6 -0.15 -1.06 -11.93
C PRO A 6 -1.36 -1.56 -11.15
N LYS A 7 -1.18 -2.69 -10.49
CA LYS A 7 -2.21 -3.30 -9.67
C LYS A 7 -2.02 -2.84 -8.23
N ILE A 8 -3.04 -2.21 -7.67
CA ILE A 8 -2.97 -1.66 -6.32
C ILE A 8 -4.09 -2.27 -5.47
N TYR A 9 -3.71 -2.80 -4.32
CA TYR A 9 -4.67 -3.31 -3.34
C TYR A 9 -4.74 -2.33 -2.18
N VAL A 10 -5.97 -1.97 -1.81
CA VAL A 10 -6.24 -1.04 -0.72
C VAL A 10 -6.98 -1.80 0.36
N VAL A 11 -6.44 -1.81 1.57
CA VAL A 11 -7.07 -2.48 2.71
C VAL A 11 -7.46 -1.40 3.70
N GLU A 12 -8.73 -1.04 3.68
CA GLU A 12 -9.28 0.09 4.41
C GLU A 12 -10.76 -0.17 4.66
N ASP A 13 -11.20 -0.13 5.92
CA ASP A 13 -12.59 -0.46 6.25
C ASP A 13 -13.52 0.75 6.26
N ASN A 14 -12.98 1.97 6.34
CA ASN A 14 -13.79 3.18 6.43
C ASN A 14 -14.24 3.60 5.02
N PRO A 15 -15.56 3.64 4.74
CA PRO A 15 -16.03 3.95 3.39
C PRO A 15 -15.60 5.33 2.89
N VAL A 16 -15.50 6.30 3.79
CA VAL A 16 -15.08 7.66 3.41
C VAL A 16 -13.64 7.62 2.93
N TYR A 17 -12.76 6.97 3.69
CA TYR A 17 -11.36 6.88 3.29
C TYR A 17 -11.16 5.98 2.09
N GLN A 18 -11.99 4.95 1.92
CA GLN A 18 -11.95 4.18 0.68
C GLN A 18 -12.15 5.11 -0.52
N THR A 19 -13.18 5.95 -0.44
CA THR A 19 -13.48 6.89 -1.52
C THR A 19 -12.35 7.89 -1.72
N LEU A 20 -11.82 8.42 -0.63
CA LEU A 20 -10.75 9.43 -0.72
C LEU A 20 -9.47 8.84 -1.31
N VAL A 21 -9.13 7.61 -0.93
CA VAL A 21 -7.95 6.94 -1.48
C VAL A 21 -8.15 6.65 -2.96
N LEU A 22 -9.34 6.15 -3.33
CA LEU A 22 -9.63 5.89 -4.74
C LEU A 22 -9.51 7.16 -5.58
N LYS A 23 -9.89 8.29 -5.01
CA LYS A 23 -9.76 9.56 -5.69
C LYS A 23 -8.30 9.88 -6.02
N GLN A 24 -7.39 9.55 -5.11
CA GLN A 24 -5.96 9.77 -5.34
C GLN A 24 -5.42 8.86 -6.44
N LEU A 25 -6.07 7.74 -6.69
CA LEU A 25 -5.60 6.74 -7.65
C LEU A 25 -6.23 6.88 -9.03
N GLU A 26 -7.25 7.71 -9.18
CA GLU A 26 -8.08 7.69 -10.39
C GLU A 26 -7.29 8.00 -11.66
N ASN A 27 -6.22 8.79 -11.58
CA ASN A 27 -5.40 9.12 -12.74
C ASN A 27 -4.12 8.28 -12.80
N ILE A 28 -3.98 7.31 -11.91
CA ILE A 28 -2.79 6.47 -11.85
C ILE A 28 -3.06 5.10 -12.44
N THR A 29 -4.16 4.48 -12.04
CA THR A 29 -4.50 3.15 -12.52
C THR A 29 -5.99 2.90 -12.33
N GLN A 30 -6.52 1.96 -13.11
CA GLN A 30 -7.87 1.46 -12.91
C GLN A 30 -7.88 0.05 -12.33
N ASP A 31 -6.71 -0.55 -12.18
CA ASP A 31 -6.59 -1.92 -11.65
C ASP A 31 -6.44 -1.86 -10.14
N ILE A 32 -7.55 -1.64 -9.46
CA ILE A 32 -7.58 -1.42 -8.02
C ILE A 32 -8.59 -2.38 -7.38
N ARG A 33 -8.19 -3.00 -6.28
CA ARG A 33 -9.08 -3.79 -5.44
C ARG A 33 -9.10 -3.18 -4.05
N VAL A 34 -10.29 -3.12 -3.45
CA VAL A 34 -10.46 -2.56 -2.11
C VAL A 34 -11.02 -3.64 -1.20
N PHE A 35 -10.43 -3.77 -0.02
CA PHE A 35 -10.83 -4.77 0.97
C PHE A 35 -11.09 -4.07 2.31
N SER A 36 -12.17 -4.47 2.98
CA SER A 36 -12.49 -3.93 4.30
C SER A 36 -11.86 -4.75 5.43
N THR A 37 -11.44 -5.97 5.15
CA THR A 37 -10.84 -6.84 6.15
C THR A 37 -9.51 -7.38 5.66
N GLY A 38 -8.62 -7.67 6.62
CA GLY A 38 -7.37 -8.31 6.29
C GLY A 38 -7.57 -9.72 5.79
N GLU A 39 -8.57 -10.41 6.33
CA GLU A 39 -8.86 -11.78 5.93
C GLU A 39 -9.20 -11.86 4.44
N ASN A 40 -10.09 -10.97 3.99
CA ASN A 40 -10.47 -10.97 2.58
C ASN A 40 -9.29 -10.60 1.68
N PHE A 41 -8.49 -9.65 2.13
CA PHE A 41 -7.30 -9.27 1.38
C PHE A 41 -6.35 -10.45 1.23
N LEU A 42 -6.05 -11.13 2.32
CA LEU A 42 -5.12 -12.25 2.29
C LEU A 42 -5.63 -13.39 1.42
N ALA A 43 -6.95 -13.58 1.38
CA ALA A 43 -7.55 -14.64 0.57
C ALA A 43 -7.44 -14.36 -0.93
N GLU A 44 -7.23 -13.09 -1.31
CA GLU A 44 -7.19 -12.69 -2.72
C GLU A 44 -5.77 -12.47 -3.23
N LEU A 45 -4.76 -12.92 -2.50
CA LEU A 45 -3.37 -12.72 -2.90
C LEU A 45 -2.89 -13.74 -3.93
N THR A 46 -3.73 -14.04 -4.91
CA THR A 46 -3.36 -14.94 -5.99
C THR A 46 -2.48 -14.23 -7.02
N CYS A 47 -2.63 -12.92 -7.14
CA CYS A 47 -1.81 -12.10 -8.02
C CYS A 47 -1.02 -11.14 -7.17
N ARG A 48 0.27 -10.98 -7.48
CA ARG A 48 1.12 -10.07 -6.73
C ARG A 48 0.77 -8.63 -7.10
N PRO A 49 0.33 -7.81 -6.15
CA PRO A 49 0.08 -6.40 -6.46
C PRO A 49 1.39 -5.64 -6.57
N ASP A 50 1.34 -4.51 -7.28
CA ASP A 50 2.50 -3.62 -7.40
C ASP A 50 2.63 -2.72 -6.18
N LEU A 51 1.54 -2.54 -5.44
CA LEU A 51 1.54 -1.69 -4.24
C LEU A 51 0.37 -2.09 -3.37
N ILE A 52 0.60 -2.07 -2.05
CA ILE A 52 -0.44 -2.30 -1.06
C ILE A 52 -0.54 -1.07 -0.19
N ILE A 53 -1.75 -0.54 -0.04
CA ILE A 53 -2.04 0.54 0.90
C ILE A 53 -2.84 -0.09 2.04
N LEU A 54 -2.32 0.00 3.25
CA LEU A 54 -2.80 -0.82 4.37
C LEU A 54 -3.05 0.04 5.60
N ASP A 55 -4.24 -0.09 6.16
CA ASP A 55 -4.60 0.56 7.43
C ASP A 55 -4.38 -0.40 8.58
N TYR A 56 -4.22 0.15 9.77
CA TYR A 56 -4.07 -0.66 10.98
C TYR A 56 -5.42 -1.18 11.48
N ASN A 57 -6.40 -0.28 11.64
CA ASN A 57 -7.71 -0.66 12.16
C ASN A 57 -8.59 -1.15 11.03
N LEU A 58 -8.95 -2.42 11.08
CA LEU A 58 -9.72 -3.06 10.04
C LEU A 58 -10.88 -3.82 10.68
N ASP A 59 -11.98 -3.96 9.93
CA ASP A 59 -13.04 -4.87 10.33
C ASP A 59 -12.49 -6.29 10.36
N GLY A 60 -13.21 -7.18 11.04
CA GLY A 60 -12.78 -8.56 11.14
C GLY A 60 -11.93 -8.80 12.36
N CYS A 61 -11.17 -9.89 12.34
CA CYS A 61 -10.45 -10.37 13.52
C CYS A 61 -8.99 -9.97 13.57
N ILE A 62 -8.44 -9.50 12.46
CA ILE A 62 -7.01 -9.14 12.41
C ILE A 62 -6.86 -7.69 12.03
N ASN A 63 -5.79 -7.07 12.52
CA ASN A 63 -5.46 -5.69 12.21
C ASN A 63 -4.38 -5.64 11.12
N GLY A 64 -4.00 -4.41 10.72
CA GLY A 64 -3.01 -4.24 9.67
C GLY A 64 -1.64 -4.80 10.03
N TYR A 65 -1.29 -4.77 11.30
CA TYR A 65 -0.01 -5.33 11.72
C TYR A 65 -0.01 -6.85 11.53
N ASP A 66 -1.13 -7.50 11.86
CA ASP A 66 -1.27 -8.95 11.63
C ASP A 66 -1.16 -9.28 10.15
N VAL A 67 -1.80 -8.45 9.31
CA VAL A 67 -1.72 -8.62 7.86
C VAL A 67 -0.26 -8.53 7.40
N LEU A 68 0.46 -7.55 7.91
CA LEU A 68 1.84 -7.32 7.52
C LEU A 68 2.72 -8.50 7.93
N LYS A 69 2.49 -9.04 9.13
CA LYS A 69 3.23 -10.23 9.56
C LYS A 69 2.97 -11.41 8.64
N GLU A 70 1.73 -11.56 8.20
CA GLU A 70 1.37 -12.65 7.31
C GLU A 70 2.03 -12.48 5.94
N LEU A 71 2.09 -11.25 5.43
CA LEU A 71 2.79 -10.97 4.19
C LEU A 71 4.26 -11.35 4.28
N LYS A 72 4.87 -11.11 5.44
CA LYS A 72 6.26 -11.49 5.65
C LYS A 72 6.44 -12.99 5.64
N LYS A 73 5.53 -13.72 6.27
CA LYS A 73 5.58 -15.19 6.25
C LYS A 73 5.46 -15.72 4.83
N LEU A 74 4.64 -15.08 4.03
CA LEU A 74 4.41 -15.52 2.65
C LEU A 74 5.50 -15.01 1.70
N THR A 75 6.50 -14.33 2.24
CA THR A 75 7.63 -13.76 1.49
C THR A 75 7.18 -12.82 0.38
N TYR A 76 6.11 -12.09 0.62
CA TYR A 76 5.67 -11.06 -0.33
C TYR A 76 6.64 -9.89 -0.30
N THR A 77 6.99 -9.41 -1.49
CA THR A 77 7.92 -8.28 -1.64
C THR A 77 7.25 -7.04 -2.19
N SER A 78 5.93 -7.07 -2.37
CA SER A 78 5.21 -5.88 -2.81
C SER A 78 5.42 -4.74 -1.81
N PRO A 79 5.69 -3.52 -2.29
CA PRO A 79 5.83 -2.39 -1.37
C PRO A 79 4.51 -2.11 -0.66
N VAL A 80 4.61 -1.74 0.61
CA VAL A 80 3.46 -1.44 1.46
C VAL A 80 3.59 -0.03 1.99
N ILE A 81 2.56 0.79 1.77
CA ILE A 81 2.40 2.06 2.45
C ILE A 81 1.38 1.84 3.56
N PHE A 82 1.76 2.13 4.79
CA PHE A 82 0.83 2.12 5.91
C PHE A 82 0.18 3.51 5.97
N PHE A 83 -1.13 3.54 5.79
CA PHE A 83 -1.90 4.79 5.82
C PHE A 83 -2.92 4.63 6.93
N SER A 84 -2.61 5.17 8.12
CA SER A 84 -3.37 4.85 9.32
C SER A 84 -3.38 6.02 10.27
N SER A 85 -4.38 6.02 11.17
CA SER A 85 -4.46 7.04 12.21
C SER A 85 -3.25 6.98 13.11
N ASN A 86 -3.05 8.05 13.89
CA ASN A 86 -1.93 8.12 14.81
C ASN A 86 -1.96 6.93 15.78
N LEU A 87 -0.88 6.18 15.81
CA LEU A 87 -0.73 5.01 16.68
C LEU A 87 0.35 5.30 17.72
N GLU A 88 0.37 4.47 18.77
CA GLU A 88 1.43 4.56 19.76
C GLU A 88 2.78 4.30 19.10
N ILE A 89 3.81 4.92 19.67
CA ILE A 89 5.16 4.82 19.09
C ILE A 89 5.62 3.37 19.02
N SER A 90 5.31 2.58 20.04
CA SER A 90 5.72 1.18 20.05
C SER A 90 5.11 0.39 18.88
N VAL A 91 3.85 0.67 18.56
CA VAL A 91 3.16 0.01 17.47
C VAL A 91 3.73 0.46 16.14
N THR A 92 3.91 1.76 15.97
CA THR A 92 4.49 2.31 14.76
C THR A 92 5.89 1.76 14.52
N SER A 93 6.68 1.69 15.57
CA SER A 93 8.03 1.16 15.47
C SER A 93 8.02 -0.29 15.02
N SER A 94 7.10 -1.09 15.55
CA SER A 94 6.97 -2.50 15.15
C SER A 94 6.60 -2.63 13.68
N ILE A 95 5.70 -1.76 13.22
CA ILE A 95 5.30 -1.74 11.81
C ILE A 95 6.49 -1.41 10.90
N LEU A 96 7.23 -0.37 11.27
CA LEU A 96 8.37 0.06 10.47
C LEU A 96 9.45 -1.01 10.41
N LYS A 97 9.62 -1.77 11.48
CA LYS A 97 10.60 -2.87 11.50
C LYS A 97 10.27 -3.98 10.52
N LEU A 98 9.02 -4.11 10.14
CA LEU A 98 8.62 -5.11 9.17
C LEU A 98 8.82 -4.66 7.73
N GLY A 99 9.36 -3.45 7.53
CA GLY A 99 9.82 -3.07 6.21
C GLY A 99 8.79 -2.41 5.32
N VAL A 100 7.81 -1.72 5.90
CA VAL A 100 6.92 -0.90 5.06
C VAL A 100 7.76 0.21 4.44
N VAL A 101 7.36 0.62 3.24
CA VAL A 101 8.09 1.67 2.53
C VAL A 101 7.88 3.01 3.22
N GLU A 102 6.66 3.24 3.69
CA GLU A 102 6.35 4.51 4.34
C GLU A 102 5.15 4.34 5.24
N TYR A 103 5.14 5.08 6.34
CA TYR A 103 3.99 5.23 7.22
C TYR A 103 3.49 6.66 7.08
N ILE A 104 2.25 6.83 6.68
CA ILE A 104 1.64 8.16 6.53
C ILE A 104 0.47 8.24 7.48
N GLU A 105 0.45 9.25 8.32
CA GLU A 105 -0.67 9.46 9.23
C GLU A 105 -1.92 9.80 8.42
N LYS A 106 -3.01 9.11 8.71
CA LYS A 106 -4.24 9.22 7.91
C LYS A 106 -5.03 10.45 8.33
N THR A 107 -5.03 11.45 7.48
CA THR A 107 -5.86 12.64 7.60
C THR A 107 -6.22 13.09 6.19
N ILE A 108 -7.20 14.00 6.10
CA ILE A 108 -7.52 14.56 4.78
C ILE A 108 -6.39 15.42 4.26
N PHE A 109 -5.56 15.96 5.16
CA PHE A 109 -4.45 16.84 4.77
C PHE A 109 -3.26 16.06 4.25
N THR A 110 -3.17 14.76 4.54
CA THR A 110 -2.05 13.93 4.09
C THR A 110 -2.35 13.18 2.78
N LEU A 111 -3.55 13.32 2.24
CA LEU A 111 -3.90 12.66 0.99
C LEU A 111 -2.98 13.07 -0.17
N PRO A 112 -2.60 14.36 -0.32
CA PRO A 112 -1.65 14.70 -1.38
C PRO A 112 -0.30 14.01 -1.20
N ARG A 113 0.15 13.85 0.04
CA ARG A 113 1.39 13.14 0.31
C ARG A 113 1.26 11.67 -0.06
N LEU A 114 0.11 11.08 0.24
CA LEU A 114 -0.15 9.69 -0.14
C LEU A 114 -0.03 9.53 -1.65
N LYS A 115 -0.65 10.43 -2.40
CA LYS A 115 -0.57 10.37 -3.86
C LYS A 115 0.86 10.51 -4.36
N THR A 116 1.61 11.44 -3.79
CA THR A 116 3.02 11.63 -4.16
C THR A 116 3.82 10.38 -3.88
N SER A 117 3.63 9.77 -2.73
CA SER A 117 4.35 8.54 -2.38
C SER A 117 3.99 7.39 -3.30
N ILE A 118 2.72 7.24 -3.62
CA ILE A 118 2.26 6.20 -4.54
C ILE A 118 2.95 6.38 -5.89
N THR A 119 2.89 7.60 -6.42
CA THR A 119 3.49 7.89 -7.72
C THR A 119 4.98 7.60 -7.70
N HIS A 120 5.66 8.04 -6.65
CA HIS A 120 7.10 7.85 -6.53
C HIS A 120 7.46 6.36 -6.48
N ILE A 121 6.73 5.59 -5.69
CA ILE A 121 7.00 4.16 -5.56
C ILE A 121 6.78 3.44 -6.88
N LEU A 122 5.69 3.75 -7.57
CA LEU A 122 5.38 3.10 -8.83
C LEU A 122 6.38 3.50 -9.91
N GLU A 123 6.80 4.76 -9.92
CA GLU A 123 7.80 5.21 -10.87
C GLU A 123 9.16 4.56 -10.61
N SER A 124 9.53 4.44 -9.36
CA SER A 124 10.79 3.78 -9.01
C SER A 124 10.78 2.32 -9.44
N SER A 125 9.67 1.64 -9.17
CA SER A 125 9.54 0.24 -9.54
C SER A 125 9.58 0.04 -11.04
N MET A 126 8.83 0.88 -11.78
CA MET A 126 8.78 0.79 -13.23
C MET A 126 10.06 1.28 -13.86
N GLY A 127 10.74 2.22 -13.20
CA GLY A 127 11.97 2.79 -13.70
C GLY A 127 13.21 2.00 -13.33
N ALA A 128 13.07 0.92 -12.56
CA ALA A 128 14.23 0.18 -12.11
C ALA A 128 15.05 -0.33 -13.28
N ASP A 129 14.40 -0.84 -14.31
CA ASP A 129 15.11 -1.33 -15.48
C ASP A 129 15.79 -0.21 -16.23
N VAL A 130 15.11 0.94 -16.30
CA VAL A 130 15.68 2.11 -16.98
C VAL A 130 16.84 2.67 -16.17
N ASP A 131 16.66 2.72 -14.84
CA ASP A 131 17.69 3.24 -13.96
C ASP A 131 18.97 2.42 -14.00
N THR A 132 18.82 1.12 -14.15
CA THR A 132 19.98 0.25 -14.28
C THR A 132 20.86 0.71 -15.44
N ASN A 133 20.25 1.10 -16.53
CA ASN A 133 21.01 1.61 -17.66
C ASN A 133 21.60 2.99 -17.39
N LYS A 134 20.92 3.80 -16.62
CA LYS A 134 21.39 5.13 -16.34
C LYS A 134 22.56 5.14 -15.37
N HIS A 135 22.61 4.15 -14.50
CA HIS A 135 23.66 4.11 -13.48
C HIS A 135 25.03 3.81 -14.06
N GLU A 136 25.09 3.58 -15.33
CA GLU A 136 26.35 3.34 -15.98
C GLU A 136 27.09 4.61 -16.30
N TRP A 137 26.49 5.75 -16.07
CA TRP A 137 27.16 7.05 -16.28
C TRP A 137 27.85 7.59 -15.01
#